data_c14decfdcad20ffcd0e121ab0c76c894
#
_entry.id   c14decfdcad20ffcd0e121ab0c76c894
#
_cell.length_a   1.000
_cell.length_b   1.000
_cell.length_c   1.000
_cell.angle_alpha   90.00
_cell.angle_beta   90.00
_cell.angle_gamma   90.00
#
_symmetry.space_group_name_H-M   'P 1'
#
loop_
_entity.id
_entity.type
_entity.pdbx_description
1 polymer ?
#
loop_
_entity_poly.entity_id
_entity_poly.type
_entity_poly.pdbx_seq_one_letter_code
_entity_poly.pdbx_strand_id
1 'polypeptide(L)'
;MCMTSAPSSGRFCALRRCKVVIINSAFRSALANLLVQLRQPGQQDFQARDPARELAQAWFTDKEAKNQVSELLSRFDLDESAIEAEAVRKSSSELELLDRMLTSLESRRNKALGCVAEYRASLAHQLRESADRIIDGKDVLRLEDAASERSTAA
;
A
#
# COMPACT_ATOMS: atom_id res chain seq x y z
N MET A 1 -14.43 -25.12 -4.27
CA MET A 1 -13.00 -25.21 -3.87
C MET A 1 -12.46 -23.81 -3.71
N CYS A 2 -12.56 -23.22 -2.51
CA CYS A 2 -11.93 -21.94 -2.20
C CYS A 2 -10.51 -22.21 -1.71
N MET A 3 -9.54 -21.99 -2.57
CA MET A 3 -8.13 -22.10 -2.22
C MET A 3 -7.71 -20.98 -1.28
N THR A 4 -7.19 -21.37 -0.17
CA THR A 4 -6.45 -20.65 0.85
C THR A 4 -5.58 -19.52 0.27
N SER A 5 -6.00 -18.29 0.45
CA SER A 5 -5.23 -17.11 0.10
C SER A 5 -4.98 -16.25 1.33
N ALA A 6 -4.03 -16.64 2.14
CA ALA A 6 -3.39 -15.73 3.07
C ALA A 6 -1.95 -15.59 2.62
N PRO A 7 -1.62 -14.56 1.86
CA PRO A 7 -0.55 -13.62 2.22
C PRO A 7 -0.68 -12.23 1.56
N SER A 8 -1.88 -11.67 1.46
CA SER A 8 -2.05 -10.36 0.82
C SER A 8 -1.43 -9.21 1.63
N SER A 9 -1.47 -9.30 2.95
CA SER A 9 -0.91 -8.27 3.84
C SER A 9 0.62 -8.09 3.65
N GLY A 10 1.35 -9.18 3.50
CA GLY A 10 2.81 -9.12 3.29
C GLY A 10 3.20 -8.45 1.97
N ARG A 11 2.45 -8.69 0.90
CA ARG A 11 2.72 -8.07 -0.42
C ARG A 11 2.46 -6.57 -0.42
N PHE A 12 1.42 -6.08 0.26
CA PHE A 12 1.16 -4.65 0.44
C PHE A 12 2.32 -3.94 1.15
N CYS A 13 2.78 -4.50 2.26
CA CYS A 13 3.91 -3.96 3.00
C CYS A 13 5.19 -3.97 2.14
N ALA A 14 5.43 -5.04 1.38
CA ALA A 14 6.57 -5.14 0.49
C ALA A 14 6.55 -4.05 -0.60
N LEU A 15 5.44 -3.85 -1.29
CA LEU A 15 5.31 -2.83 -2.34
C LEU A 15 5.45 -1.39 -1.79
N ARG A 16 4.91 -1.11 -0.61
CA ARG A 16 5.10 0.19 0.06
C ARG A 16 6.58 0.42 0.42
N ARG A 17 7.28 -0.60 0.90
CA ARG A 17 8.73 -0.52 1.13
C ARG A 17 9.50 -0.31 -0.17
N CYS A 18 9.09 -0.94 -1.27
CA CYS A 18 9.72 -0.73 -2.57
C CYS A 18 9.64 0.74 -3.01
N LYS A 19 8.54 1.47 -2.77
CA LYS A 19 8.46 2.90 -3.07
C LYS A 19 9.56 3.69 -2.36
N VAL A 20 9.73 3.46 -1.06
CA VAL A 20 10.77 4.13 -0.26
C VAL A 20 12.15 3.81 -0.79
N VAL A 21 12.41 2.54 -1.13
CA VAL A 21 13.71 2.10 -1.68
C VAL A 21 13.98 2.77 -3.03
N ILE A 22 13.00 2.86 -3.92
CA ILE A 22 13.13 3.50 -5.22
C ILE A 22 13.47 4.98 -5.06
N ILE A 23 12.71 5.71 -4.24
CA ILE A 23 12.98 7.13 -3.98
C ILE A 23 14.37 7.32 -3.37
N ASN A 24 14.74 6.54 -2.35
CA ASN A 24 16.05 6.63 -1.72
C ASN A 24 17.21 6.30 -2.69
N SER A 25 17.01 5.33 -3.58
CA SER A 25 18.02 5.00 -4.60
C SER A 25 18.19 6.13 -5.63
N ALA A 26 17.11 6.84 -5.94
CA ALA A 26 17.11 7.96 -6.87
C ALA A 26 17.73 9.24 -6.29
N PHE A 27 17.79 9.37 -4.94
CA PHE A 27 18.21 10.60 -4.26
C PHE A 27 19.59 11.09 -4.70
N ARG A 28 20.59 10.21 -4.80
CA ARG A 28 21.94 10.56 -5.22
C ARG A 28 21.98 11.14 -6.63
N SER A 29 21.27 10.49 -7.52
CA SER A 29 21.22 10.92 -8.92
C SER A 29 20.34 12.17 -9.11
N ALA A 30 19.32 12.35 -8.28
CA ALA A 30 18.49 13.55 -8.25
C ALA A 30 19.30 14.74 -7.78
N LEU A 31 20.03 14.59 -6.68
CA LEU A 31 20.93 15.64 -6.18
C LEU A 31 21.99 16.01 -7.21
N ALA A 32 22.66 15.03 -7.84
CA ALA A 32 23.65 15.31 -8.87
C ALA A 32 23.04 16.09 -10.06
N ASN A 33 21.84 15.70 -10.52
CA ASN A 33 21.14 16.40 -11.60
C ASN A 33 20.78 17.83 -11.19
N LEU A 34 20.25 18.04 -9.97
CA LEU A 34 19.90 19.33 -9.45
C LEU A 34 21.13 20.25 -9.39
N LEU A 35 22.25 19.75 -8.87
CA LEU A 35 23.52 20.48 -8.79
C LEU A 35 24.05 20.86 -10.19
N VAL A 36 23.88 20.01 -11.18
CA VAL A 36 24.24 20.32 -12.57
C VAL A 36 23.35 21.42 -13.13
N GLN A 37 22.03 21.38 -12.84
CA GLN A 37 21.09 22.42 -13.31
C GLN A 37 21.33 23.79 -12.67
N LEU A 38 21.75 23.81 -11.40
CA LEU A 38 22.04 25.05 -10.66
C LEU A 38 23.40 25.66 -11.00
N ARG A 39 24.29 24.88 -11.64
CA ARG A 39 25.55 25.42 -12.18
C ARG A 39 25.28 26.20 -13.47
N GLN A 40 25.87 27.38 -13.55
CA GLN A 40 25.77 28.18 -14.77
C GLN A 40 26.43 27.46 -15.97
N PRO A 41 25.86 27.58 -17.18
CA PRO A 41 26.30 26.85 -18.39
C PRO A 41 27.69 27.19 -18.93
N GLY A 42 28.50 27.95 -18.19
CA GLY A 42 29.85 28.36 -18.60
C GLY A 42 31.02 27.52 -18.00
N GLN A 43 30.77 26.58 -17.10
CA GLN A 43 31.81 25.79 -16.42
C GLN A 43 31.80 24.31 -16.83
N GLN A 44 31.49 24.00 -18.06
CA GLN A 44 31.59 22.63 -18.58
C GLN A 44 33.06 22.32 -18.95
N ASP A 45 33.86 21.95 -17.95
CA ASP A 45 35.14 21.32 -18.19
C ASP A 45 34.88 19.82 -18.48
N PHE A 46 34.90 19.48 -19.75
CA PHE A 46 34.55 18.14 -20.28
C PHE A 46 35.52 17.02 -19.86
N GLN A 47 36.62 17.34 -19.17
CA GLN A 47 37.67 16.38 -18.77
C GLN A 47 37.84 16.20 -17.25
N ALA A 48 37.19 16.99 -16.42
CA ALA A 48 37.21 16.79 -14.98
C ALA A 48 36.09 15.86 -14.55
N ARG A 49 36.38 14.93 -13.62
CA ARG A 49 35.36 14.15 -12.88
C ARG A 49 34.28 15.11 -12.46
N ASP A 50 33.03 14.78 -12.77
CA ASP A 50 31.87 15.66 -12.57
C ASP A 50 31.78 16.09 -11.09
N PRO A 51 32.22 17.32 -10.73
CA PRO A 51 32.30 17.76 -9.33
C PRO A 51 30.90 17.84 -8.68
N ALA A 52 29.84 17.92 -9.46
CA ALA A 52 28.46 17.83 -8.97
C ALA A 52 28.17 16.41 -8.46
N ARG A 53 28.66 15.40 -9.15
CA ARG A 53 28.49 14.00 -8.77
C ARG A 53 29.32 13.63 -7.53
N GLU A 54 30.53 14.16 -7.43
CA GLU A 54 31.37 13.98 -6.24
C GLU A 54 30.73 14.65 -5.02
N LEU A 55 30.23 15.88 -5.15
CA LEU A 55 29.55 16.59 -4.09
C LEU A 55 28.24 15.88 -3.68
N ALA A 56 27.50 15.34 -4.64
CA ALA A 56 26.30 14.55 -4.38
C ALA A 56 26.60 13.23 -3.64
N GLN A 57 27.75 12.61 -3.88
CA GLN A 57 28.19 11.45 -3.11
C GLN A 57 28.62 11.81 -1.69
N ALA A 58 29.43 12.88 -1.55
CA ALA A 58 29.91 13.35 -0.28
C ALA A 58 28.78 13.83 0.65
N TRP A 59 27.70 14.36 0.10
CA TRP A 59 26.53 14.82 0.87
C TRP A 59 25.95 13.77 1.84
N PHE A 60 26.07 12.48 1.54
CA PHE A 60 25.55 11.40 2.40
C PHE A 60 26.50 11.05 3.56
N THR A 61 27.76 11.38 3.46
CA THR A 61 28.80 10.95 4.41
C THR A 61 29.52 12.12 5.11
N ASP A 62 29.56 13.28 4.48
CA ASP A 62 30.31 14.43 4.93
C ASP A 62 29.39 15.59 5.32
N LYS A 63 29.64 16.17 6.49
CA LYS A 63 28.89 17.30 7.03
C LYS A 63 29.20 18.60 6.29
N GLU A 64 30.45 18.78 5.84
CA GLU A 64 30.83 19.96 5.06
C GLU A 64 30.14 19.97 3.70
N ALA A 65 30.10 18.83 3.03
CA ALA A 65 29.37 18.67 1.78
C ALA A 65 27.86 18.99 1.94
N LYS A 66 27.26 18.57 3.06
CA LYS A 66 25.86 18.94 3.38
C LYS A 66 25.67 20.44 3.48
N ASN A 67 26.56 21.12 4.21
CA ASN A 67 26.48 22.58 4.37
C ASN A 67 26.66 23.30 3.03
N GLN A 68 27.60 22.85 2.20
CA GLN A 68 27.85 23.44 0.86
C GLN A 68 26.62 23.28 -0.04
N VAL A 69 26.00 22.09 -0.05
CA VAL A 69 24.77 21.85 -0.83
C VAL A 69 23.62 22.70 -0.31
N SER A 70 23.42 22.75 1.01
CA SER A 70 22.37 23.57 1.63
C SER A 70 22.53 25.06 1.32
N GLU A 71 23.75 25.59 1.39
CA GLU A 71 24.06 26.97 1.01
C GLU A 71 23.80 27.22 -0.48
N LEU A 72 24.16 26.26 -1.33
CA LEU A 72 23.96 26.37 -2.77
C LEU A 72 22.46 26.34 -3.12
N LEU A 73 21.67 25.47 -2.50
CA LEU A 73 20.21 25.43 -2.67
C LEU A 73 19.56 26.73 -2.20
N SER A 74 19.98 27.24 -1.02
CA SER A 74 19.44 28.49 -0.46
C SER A 74 19.66 29.71 -1.38
N ARG A 75 20.74 29.73 -2.17
CA ARG A 75 20.97 30.81 -3.17
C ARG A 75 19.92 30.86 -4.28
N PHE A 76 19.24 29.74 -4.52
CA PHE A 76 18.17 29.61 -5.50
C PHE A 76 16.78 29.50 -4.87
N ASP A 77 16.67 29.84 -3.59
CA ASP A 77 15.43 29.75 -2.82
C ASP A 77 14.85 28.31 -2.79
N LEU A 78 15.74 27.33 -2.79
CA LEU A 78 15.44 25.89 -2.72
C LEU A 78 15.86 25.34 -1.36
N ASP A 79 15.20 24.27 -0.94
CA ASP A 79 15.52 23.50 0.25
C ASP A 79 15.75 22.00 -0.08
N GLU A 80 15.94 21.17 0.93
CA GLU A 80 16.13 19.72 0.75
C GLU A 80 14.91 19.04 0.09
N SER A 81 13.71 19.62 0.18
CA SER A 81 12.51 19.07 -0.47
C SER A 81 12.61 19.09 -1.99
N ALA A 82 13.40 20.01 -2.56
CA ALA A 82 13.69 20.05 -3.99
C ALA A 82 14.44 18.81 -4.48
N ILE A 83 15.30 18.22 -3.63
CA ILE A 83 16.00 16.96 -3.94
C ILE A 83 15.01 15.80 -3.95
N GLU A 84 14.09 15.77 -2.98
CA GLU A 84 13.04 14.75 -2.91
C GLU A 84 12.10 14.84 -4.12
N ALA A 85 11.65 16.05 -4.46
CA ALA A 85 10.80 16.29 -5.62
C ALA A 85 11.47 15.81 -6.92
N GLU A 86 12.77 16.09 -7.11
CA GLU A 86 13.53 15.62 -8.26
C GLU A 86 13.70 14.09 -8.25
N ALA A 87 13.90 13.47 -7.08
CA ALA A 87 13.97 12.01 -6.95
C ALA A 87 12.63 11.35 -7.33
N VAL A 88 11.52 11.90 -6.87
CA VAL A 88 10.16 11.43 -7.23
C VAL A 88 9.92 11.62 -8.73
N ARG A 89 10.25 12.79 -9.29
CA ARG A 89 10.14 13.08 -10.73
C ARG A 89 10.89 12.07 -11.57
N LYS A 90 12.12 11.74 -11.16
CA LYS A 90 12.99 10.79 -11.87
C LYS A 90 12.49 9.36 -11.80
N SER A 91 11.82 8.98 -10.69
CA SER A 91 11.29 7.64 -10.46
C SER A 91 9.80 7.53 -10.77
N SER A 92 9.22 8.50 -11.45
CA SER A 92 7.76 8.59 -11.67
C SER A 92 7.18 7.36 -12.36
N SER A 93 7.89 6.80 -13.36
CA SER A 93 7.44 5.61 -14.10
C SER A 93 7.40 4.36 -13.22
N GLU A 94 8.42 4.15 -12.39
CA GLU A 94 8.50 3.02 -11.47
C GLU A 94 7.46 3.16 -10.34
N LEU A 95 7.26 4.38 -9.84
CA LEU A 95 6.26 4.67 -8.82
C LEU A 95 4.85 4.46 -9.37
N GLU A 96 4.57 4.88 -10.60
CA GLU A 96 3.28 4.66 -11.26
C GLU A 96 2.99 3.17 -11.44
N LEU A 97 3.99 2.38 -11.86
CA LEU A 97 3.87 0.93 -11.97
C LEU A 97 3.50 0.29 -10.62
N LEU A 98 4.18 0.70 -9.53
CA LEU A 98 3.88 0.21 -8.19
C LEU A 98 2.46 0.62 -7.74
N ASP A 99 2.01 1.82 -8.06
CA ASP A 99 0.66 2.28 -7.73
C ASP A 99 -0.42 1.48 -8.45
N ARG A 100 -0.21 1.16 -9.73
CA ARG A 100 -1.09 0.26 -10.49
C ARG A 100 -1.14 -1.15 -9.86
N MET A 101 0.00 -1.68 -9.42
CA MET A 101 0.05 -2.97 -8.73
C MET A 101 -0.68 -2.93 -7.39
N LEU A 102 -0.48 -1.89 -6.58
CA LEU A 102 -1.17 -1.70 -5.31
C LEU A 102 -2.68 -1.59 -5.50
N THR A 103 -3.14 -0.77 -6.42
CA THR A 103 -4.57 -0.61 -6.75
C THR A 103 -5.19 -1.94 -7.18
N SER A 104 -4.51 -2.72 -8.01
CA SER A 104 -4.96 -4.05 -8.42
C SER A 104 -5.11 -5.01 -7.24
N LEU A 105 -4.13 -5.02 -6.32
CA LEU A 105 -4.18 -5.85 -5.12
C LEU A 105 -5.30 -5.40 -4.17
N GLU A 106 -5.49 -4.10 -3.99
CA GLU A 106 -6.58 -3.54 -3.18
C GLU A 106 -7.95 -3.92 -3.72
N SER A 107 -8.14 -3.81 -5.02
CA SER A 107 -9.37 -4.24 -5.70
C SER A 107 -9.66 -5.73 -5.48
N ARG A 108 -8.65 -6.59 -5.66
CA ARG A 108 -8.78 -8.03 -5.41
C ARG A 108 -9.11 -8.34 -3.94
N ARG A 109 -8.46 -7.65 -2.99
CA ARG A 109 -8.75 -7.80 -1.56
C ARG A 109 -10.18 -7.40 -1.25
N ASN A 110 -10.63 -6.25 -1.74
CA ASN A 110 -11.97 -5.75 -1.48
C ASN A 110 -13.04 -6.68 -2.07
N LYS A 111 -12.80 -7.21 -3.27
CA LYS A 111 -13.68 -8.22 -3.86
C LYS A 111 -13.76 -9.50 -3.01
N ALA A 112 -12.62 -9.99 -2.53
CA ALA A 112 -12.59 -11.17 -1.66
C ALA A 112 -13.33 -10.94 -0.33
N LEU A 113 -13.16 -9.75 0.28
CA LEU A 113 -13.90 -9.39 1.49
C LEU A 113 -15.41 -9.29 1.24
N GLY A 114 -15.83 -8.75 0.09
CA GLY A 114 -17.24 -8.74 -0.33
C GLY A 114 -17.80 -10.16 -0.42
N CYS A 115 -17.13 -11.07 -1.10
CA CYS A 115 -17.56 -12.48 -1.19
C CYS A 115 -17.67 -13.15 0.19
N VAL A 116 -16.76 -12.86 1.12
CA VAL A 116 -16.83 -13.39 2.49
C VAL A 116 -18.03 -12.82 3.24
N ALA A 117 -18.32 -11.53 3.08
CA ALA A 117 -19.46 -10.89 3.70
C ALA A 117 -20.80 -11.47 3.17
N GLU A 118 -20.91 -11.66 1.87
CA GLU A 118 -22.07 -12.29 1.22
C GLU A 118 -22.26 -13.74 1.69
N TYR A 119 -21.18 -14.52 1.76
CA TYR A 119 -21.24 -15.89 2.28
C TYR A 119 -21.72 -15.94 3.73
N ARG A 120 -21.19 -15.05 4.59
CA ARG A 120 -21.62 -14.96 5.99
C ARG A 120 -23.11 -14.58 6.12
N ALA A 121 -23.59 -13.65 5.31
CA ALA A 121 -24.97 -13.23 5.28
C ALA A 121 -25.90 -14.40 4.86
N SER A 122 -25.51 -15.12 3.80
CA SER A 122 -26.24 -16.31 3.32
C SER A 122 -26.30 -17.42 4.38
N LEU A 123 -25.14 -17.71 5.03
CA LEU A 123 -25.09 -18.70 6.11
C LEU A 123 -25.98 -18.30 7.30
N ALA A 124 -25.93 -17.03 7.71
CA ALA A 124 -26.78 -16.53 8.80
C ALA A 124 -28.29 -16.65 8.46
N HIS A 125 -28.64 -16.41 7.21
CA HIS A 125 -30.03 -16.59 6.75
C HIS A 125 -30.44 -18.08 6.83
N GLN A 126 -29.64 -18.99 6.31
CA GLN A 126 -29.91 -20.44 6.37
C GLN A 126 -30.03 -20.96 7.81
N LEU A 127 -29.19 -20.47 8.71
CA LEU A 127 -29.28 -20.83 10.12
C LEU A 127 -30.55 -20.35 10.79
N ARG A 128 -31.00 -19.12 10.47
CA ARG A 128 -32.27 -18.60 10.98
C ARG A 128 -33.48 -19.44 10.47
N GLU A 129 -33.52 -19.70 9.16
CA GLU A 129 -34.58 -20.55 8.58
C GLU A 129 -34.59 -21.96 9.21
N SER A 130 -33.41 -22.54 9.46
CA SER A 130 -33.34 -23.85 10.10
C SER A 130 -33.79 -23.82 11.55
N ALA A 131 -33.46 -22.76 12.28
CA ALA A 131 -33.88 -22.56 13.67
C ALA A 131 -35.43 -22.39 13.73
N ASP A 132 -36.00 -21.57 12.84
CA ASP A 132 -37.43 -21.34 12.77
C ASP A 132 -38.20 -22.66 12.47
N ARG A 133 -37.71 -23.47 11.54
CA ARG A 133 -38.33 -24.81 11.25
C ARG A 133 -38.26 -25.74 12.47
N ILE A 134 -37.18 -25.71 13.26
CA ILE A 134 -37.07 -26.53 14.47
C ILE A 134 -38.08 -26.07 15.55
N ILE A 135 -38.24 -24.75 15.68
CA ILE A 135 -39.18 -24.15 16.64
C ILE A 135 -40.59 -24.54 16.26
N ASP A 136 -40.97 -24.34 14.99
CA ASP A 136 -42.28 -24.70 14.47
C ASP A 136 -42.58 -26.22 14.60
N GLY A 137 -41.60 -27.06 14.28
CA GLY A 137 -41.71 -28.50 14.43
C GLY A 137 -41.87 -28.96 15.90
N LYS A 138 -41.22 -28.31 16.84
CA LYS A 138 -41.36 -28.59 18.27
C LYS A 138 -42.75 -28.17 18.78
N ASP A 139 -43.26 -27.06 18.31
CA ASP A 139 -44.61 -26.60 18.70
C ASP A 139 -45.70 -27.54 18.19
N VAL A 140 -45.56 -28.10 16.98
CA VAL A 140 -46.50 -29.10 16.42
C VAL A 140 -46.45 -30.39 17.24
N LEU A 141 -45.30 -30.93 17.54
CA LEU A 141 -45.14 -32.14 18.38
C LEU A 141 -45.71 -31.94 19.78
N ARG A 142 -45.56 -30.79 20.38
CA ARG A 142 -46.09 -30.48 21.70
C ARG A 142 -47.61 -30.39 21.72
N LEU A 143 -48.23 -29.94 20.65
CA LEU A 143 -49.68 -29.90 20.49
C LEU A 143 -50.26 -31.31 20.28
N GLU A 144 -49.56 -32.19 19.55
CA GLU A 144 -49.99 -33.56 19.32
C GLU A 144 -49.89 -34.37 20.61
N ASP A 145 -48.86 -34.22 21.43
CA ASP A 145 -48.70 -34.85 22.73
C ASP A 145 -49.84 -34.45 23.70
N ALA A 146 -50.14 -33.13 23.75
CA ALA A 146 -51.25 -32.60 24.57
C ALA A 146 -52.65 -33.07 24.12
N ALA A 147 -52.86 -33.33 22.84
CA ALA A 147 -54.07 -33.87 22.30
C ALA A 147 -54.23 -35.40 22.62
N SER A 148 -53.12 -36.13 22.59
CA SER A 148 -53.07 -37.54 22.90
C SER A 148 -53.39 -37.81 24.38
N GLU A 149 -52.85 -37.00 25.30
CA GLU A 149 -53.12 -37.11 26.72
C GLU A 149 -54.59 -36.86 27.10
N ARG A 150 -55.26 -35.95 26.38
CA ARG A 150 -56.70 -35.70 26.58
C ARG A 150 -57.57 -36.82 26.08
N SER A 151 -57.12 -37.55 25.07
CA SER A 151 -57.88 -38.68 24.51
C SER A 151 -57.78 -39.95 25.35
N THR A 152 -56.76 -40.09 26.18
CA THR A 152 -56.52 -41.22 27.08
C THR A 152 -57.21 -41.06 28.46
N ALA A 153 -57.70 -39.86 28.78
CA ALA A 153 -58.36 -39.54 30.05
C ALA A 153 -59.89 -39.54 30.01
N ALA A 154 -60.50 -39.86 28.86
CA ALA A 154 -61.94 -40.02 28.63
C ALA A 154 -62.33 -41.47 28.48
#